data_f6292ca2ddfde97d4ae87a6b1af371bf
#
_entry.id   f6292ca2ddfde97d4ae87a6b1af371bf
#
_cell.length_a   1.000
_cell.length_b   1.000
_cell.length_c   1.000
_cell.angle_alpha   90.00
_cell.angle_beta   90.00
_cell.angle_gamma   90.00
#
_symmetry.space_group_name_H-M   'P 1'
#
loop_
_entity.id
_entity.type
_entity.pdbx_description
1 polymer ?
#
loop_
_entity_poly.entity_id
_entity_poly.type
_entity_poly.pdbx_seq_one_letter_code
_entity_poly.pdbx_strand_id
1 'polypeptide(L)'
;MTDNIFSRYNRDETIRSIYFFNDCDVLANKLGIKDEKILIELEQDLTNHRLAELSEEPLKGSFGVTHLKNIHKYIFMDIYPFAGKFREEDIWKGDTFFCRSQFINQALEELLEKLKAEKFLVGLSLIEFSKRAAVYMAELNMIHPFREGNGRTIREFIRCLALKC
;
A
#
# COMPACT_ATOMS: atom_id res chain seq x y z
N MET A 1 -17.31 -13.43 18.65
CA MET A 1 -16.55 -12.23 18.22
C MET A 1 -16.33 -12.39 16.74
N THR A 2 -17.01 -11.60 15.94
CA THR A 2 -16.82 -11.61 14.49
C THR A 2 -15.50 -10.89 14.22
N ASP A 3 -14.49 -11.66 13.80
CA ASP A 3 -13.23 -11.08 13.35
C ASP A 3 -13.51 -10.15 12.15
N ASN A 4 -13.54 -8.86 12.43
CA ASN A 4 -13.70 -7.85 11.40
C ASN A 4 -12.44 -7.88 10.51
N ILE A 5 -12.59 -8.26 9.24
CA ILE A 5 -11.47 -8.49 8.32
C ILE A 5 -10.74 -7.18 7.97
N PHE A 6 -11.42 -6.02 8.02
CA PHE A 6 -10.79 -4.70 7.90
C PHE A 6 -10.12 -4.23 9.19
N SER A 7 -10.38 -4.90 10.33
CA SER A 7 -9.56 -4.79 11.54
C SER A 7 -8.23 -5.58 11.44
N ARG A 8 -7.76 -5.84 10.20
CA ARG A 8 -6.44 -6.48 9.98
C ARG A 8 -5.30 -5.76 10.68
N TYR A 9 -5.52 -4.50 11.00
CA TYR A 9 -4.59 -3.69 11.75
C TYR A 9 -5.21 -3.30 13.09
N ASN A 10 -4.47 -3.57 14.15
CA ASN A 10 -4.77 -3.02 15.46
C ASN A 10 -4.48 -1.53 15.46
N ARG A 11 -5.18 -0.79 16.28
CA ARG A 11 -5.06 0.66 16.46
C ARG A 11 -5.43 1.00 17.90
N ASP A 12 -5.20 2.23 18.31
CA ASP A 12 -5.70 2.73 19.58
C ASP A 12 -7.24 2.75 19.54
N GLU A 13 -7.87 1.80 20.25
CA GLU A 13 -9.33 1.64 20.28
C GLU A 13 -10.03 2.75 21.08
N THR A 14 -9.28 3.53 21.86
CA THR A 14 -9.82 4.68 22.59
C THR A 14 -10.17 5.84 21.66
N ILE A 15 -9.64 5.85 20.43
CA ILE A 15 -9.86 6.87 19.41
C ILE A 15 -10.55 6.23 18.21
N ARG A 16 -11.71 6.79 17.81
CA ARG A 16 -12.38 6.33 16.60
C ARG A 16 -11.52 6.61 15.37
N SER A 17 -11.37 5.61 14.50
CA SER A 17 -10.61 5.77 13.25
C SER A 17 -11.28 6.77 12.31
N ILE A 18 -10.48 7.68 11.75
CA ILE A 18 -10.93 8.63 10.71
C ILE A 18 -11.25 7.94 9.38
N TYR A 19 -10.88 6.67 9.24
CA TYR A 19 -11.07 5.88 8.01
C TYR A 19 -12.35 5.06 7.99
N PHE A 20 -13.11 5.00 9.09
CA PHE A 20 -14.38 4.29 9.15
C PHE A 20 -15.56 5.22 8.92
N PHE A 21 -16.70 4.64 8.52
CA PHE A 21 -17.94 5.38 8.56
C PHE A 21 -18.28 5.81 10.00
N ASN A 22 -19.02 6.90 10.15
CA ASN A 22 -19.36 7.42 11.49
C ASN A 22 -20.25 6.49 12.33
N ASP A 23 -20.96 5.58 11.70
CA ASP A 23 -22.00 4.74 12.30
C ASP A 23 -21.66 3.24 12.28
N CYS A 24 -20.54 2.82 11.70
CA CYS A 24 -20.10 1.42 11.70
C CYS A 24 -18.58 1.30 11.56
N ASP A 25 -18.03 0.10 11.87
CA ASP A 25 -16.60 -0.21 11.79
C ASP A 25 -16.19 -0.77 10.42
N VAL A 26 -16.76 -0.21 9.35
CA VAL A 26 -16.39 -0.51 7.97
C VAL A 26 -15.64 0.68 7.38
N LEU A 27 -14.62 0.41 6.58
CA LEU A 27 -13.85 1.45 5.91
C LEU A 27 -14.76 2.33 5.05
N ALA A 28 -14.69 3.64 5.27
CA ALA A 28 -15.39 4.62 4.46
C ALA A 28 -14.95 4.50 3.00
N ASN A 29 -15.92 4.26 2.14
CA ASN A 29 -15.72 4.02 0.72
C ASN A 29 -16.66 4.87 -0.12
N LYS A 30 -16.30 5.10 -1.37
CA LYS A 30 -17.05 5.95 -2.31
C LYS A 30 -18.40 5.38 -2.72
N LEU A 31 -18.60 4.08 -2.48
CA LEU A 31 -19.77 3.32 -2.90
C LEU A 31 -20.84 3.29 -1.81
N GLY A 32 -20.55 3.81 -0.61
CA GLY A 32 -21.48 3.83 0.52
C GLY A 32 -21.76 2.46 1.11
N ILE A 33 -20.92 1.46 0.83
CA ILE A 33 -21.11 0.08 1.30
C ILE A 33 -20.71 -0.02 2.76
N LYS A 34 -21.66 -0.47 3.60
CA LYS A 34 -21.49 -0.67 5.04
C LYS A 34 -21.50 -2.13 5.46
N ASP A 35 -21.66 -3.05 4.51
CA ASP A 35 -21.45 -4.48 4.72
C ASP A 35 -20.00 -4.83 4.36
N GLU A 36 -19.26 -5.34 5.35
CA GLU A 36 -17.85 -5.65 5.21
C GLU A 36 -17.57 -6.73 4.17
N LYS A 37 -18.41 -7.76 4.09
CA LYS A 37 -18.21 -8.86 3.15
C LYS A 37 -18.40 -8.39 1.70
N ILE A 38 -19.47 -7.62 1.48
CA ILE A 38 -19.74 -7.04 0.16
C ILE A 38 -18.61 -6.09 -0.24
N LEU A 39 -18.11 -5.28 0.69
CA LEU A 39 -16.99 -4.38 0.39
C LEU A 39 -15.72 -5.15 0.02
N ILE A 40 -15.40 -6.25 0.71
CA ILE A 40 -14.23 -7.07 0.40
C ILE A 40 -14.33 -7.69 -0.99
N GLU A 41 -15.47 -8.28 -1.34
CA GLU A 41 -15.69 -8.90 -2.64
C GLU A 41 -15.52 -7.87 -3.76
N LEU A 42 -16.18 -6.73 -3.63
CA LEU A 42 -16.10 -5.66 -4.62
C LEU A 42 -14.71 -5.00 -4.69
N GLU A 43 -14.04 -4.85 -3.55
CA GLU A 43 -12.65 -4.38 -3.51
C GLU A 43 -11.73 -5.33 -4.31
N GLN A 44 -11.89 -6.63 -4.12
CA GLN A 44 -11.11 -7.62 -4.85
C GLN A 44 -11.34 -7.51 -6.36
N ASP A 45 -12.60 -7.44 -6.79
CA ASP A 45 -12.94 -7.37 -8.22
C ASP A 45 -12.39 -6.10 -8.87
N LEU A 46 -12.65 -4.94 -8.27
CA LEU A 46 -12.19 -3.65 -8.80
C LEU A 46 -10.66 -3.54 -8.81
N THR A 47 -10.01 -3.97 -7.73
CA THR A 47 -8.53 -3.90 -7.69
C THR A 47 -7.87 -4.92 -8.61
N ASN A 48 -8.46 -6.12 -8.80
CA ASN A 48 -7.97 -7.07 -9.78
C ASN A 48 -8.06 -6.52 -11.21
N HIS A 49 -9.18 -5.84 -11.55
CA HIS A 49 -9.33 -5.16 -12.82
C HIS A 49 -8.22 -4.11 -13.03
N ARG A 50 -8.00 -3.24 -12.04
CA ARG A 50 -6.94 -2.23 -12.09
C ARG A 50 -5.53 -2.82 -12.19
N LEU A 51 -5.26 -3.93 -11.50
CA LEU A 51 -3.99 -4.64 -11.60
C LEU A 51 -3.80 -5.31 -12.97
N ALA A 52 -4.87 -5.80 -13.60
CA ALA A 52 -4.83 -6.31 -14.97
C ALA A 52 -4.46 -5.20 -15.98
N GLU A 53 -5.09 -4.02 -15.87
CA GLU A 53 -4.72 -2.85 -16.67
C GLU A 53 -3.25 -2.47 -16.48
N LEU A 54 -2.75 -2.45 -15.23
CA LEU A 54 -1.34 -2.17 -14.93
C LEU A 54 -0.40 -3.25 -15.48
N SER A 55 -0.84 -4.50 -15.62
CA SER A 55 -0.02 -5.55 -16.22
C SER A 55 0.24 -5.30 -17.70
N GLU A 56 -0.74 -4.74 -18.40
CA GLU A 56 -0.63 -4.36 -19.83
C GLU A 56 0.14 -3.04 -19.99
N GLU A 57 -0.23 -2.03 -19.19
CA GLU A 57 0.38 -0.72 -19.24
C GLU A 57 0.83 -0.23 -17.86
N PRO A 58 2.07 -0.53 -17.45
CA PRO A 58 2.60 -0.11 -16.15
C PRO A 58 2.65 1.42 -16.01
N LEU A 59 2.31 1.93 -14.82
CA LEU A 59 2.45 3.35 -14.52
C LEU A 59 3.91 3.79 -14.62
N LYS A 60 4.17 4.78 -15.47
CA LYS A 60 5.49 5.40 -15.60
C LYS A 60 5.76 6.29 -14.38
N GLY A 61 6.99 6.22 -13.87
CA GLY A 61 7.40 7.03 -12.73
C GLY A 61 8.89 6.91 -12.41
N SER A 62 9.34 7.74 -11.47
CA SER A 62 10.73 7.85 -11.08
C SER A 62 11.16 6.91 -9.95
N PHE A 63 10.30 5.98 -9.55
CA PHE A 63 10.49 5.12 -8.36
C PHE A 63 10.70 5.88 -7.04
N GLY A 64 10.19 7.09 -6.96
CA GLY A 64 10.13 7.89 -5.73
C GLY A 64 8.77 7.80 -5.04
N VAL A 65 8.60 8.56 -3.97
CA VAL A 65 7.38 8.62 -3.14
C VAL A 65 6.13 8.87 -3.98
N THR A 66 6.20 9.82 -4.92
CA THR A 66 5.06 10.13 -5.82
C THR A 66 4.66 8.94 -6.69
N HIS A 67 5.62 8.16 -7.20
CA HIS A 67 5.32 6.98 -7.99
C HIS A 67 4.58 5.92 -7.16
N LEU A 68 5.04 5.64 -5.93
CA LEU A 68 4.37 4.72 -5.01
C LEU A 68 2.94 5.16 -4.70
N LYS A 69 2.73 6.46 -4.44
CA LYS A 69 1.40 7.05 -4.21
C LYS A 69 0.49 6.93 -5.44
N ASN A 70 1.01 7.14 -6.63
CA ASN A 70 0.25 7.03 -7.89
C ASN A 70 -0.18 5.59 -8.16
N ILE A 71 0.68 4.59 -7.90
CA ILE A 71 0.32 3.18 -7.99
C ILE A 71 -0.84 2.86 -7.04
N HIS A 72 -0.71 3.24 -5.76
CA HIS A 72 -1.80 3.04 -4.79
C HIS A 72 -3.08 3.75 -5.22
N LYS A 73 -2.98 5.00 -5.68
CA LYS A 73 -4.13 5.76 -6.17
C LYS A 73 -4.82 5.03 -7.31
N TYR A 74 -4.08 4.56 -8.30
CA TYR A 74 -4.63 3.89 -9.46
C TYR A 74 -5.38 2.61 -9.09
N ILE A 75 -4.81 1.80 -8.19
CA ILE A 75 -5.42 0.53 -7.77
C ILE A 75 -6.72 0.75 -6.97
N PHE A 76 -6.79 1.82 -6.15
CA PHE A 76 -7.86 2.00 -5.16
C PHE A 76 -8.78 3.20 -5.41
N MET A 77 -8.58 3.97 -6.48
CA MET A 77 -9.29 5.23 -6.69
C MET A 77 -10.81 5.09 -6.86
N ASP A 78 -11.28 3.92 -7.28
CA ASP A 78 -12.72 3.67 -7.45
C ASP A 78 -13.43 3.37 -6.13
N ILE A 79 -12.66 2.97 -5.11
CA ILE A 79 -13.21 2.47 -3.84
C ILE A 79 -12.97 3.46 -2.71
N TYR A 80 -11.73 3.89 -2.50
CA TYR A 80 -11.37 4.63 -1.30
C TYR A 80 -11.11 6.13 -1.55
N PRO A 81 -11.66 7.01 -0.69
CA PRO A 81 -11.38 8.44 -0.76
C PRO A 81 -9.94 8.78 -0.35
N PHE A 82 -9.27 7.87 0.35
CA PHE A 82 -7.87 8.00 0.75
C PHE A 82 -6.88 7.38 -0.24
N ALA A 83 -7.33 6.92 -1.42
CA ALA A 83 -6.45 6.35 -2.44
C ALA A 83 -5.31 7.31 -2.80
N GLY A 84 -4.06 6.83 -2.70
CA GLY A 84 -2.84 7.62 -2.92
C GLY A 84 -2.43 8.52 -1.77
N LYS A 85 -3.11 8.49 -0.62
CA LYS A 85 -2.75 9.26 0.58
C LYS A 85 -2.11 8.34 1.62
N PHE A 86 -1.08 8.83 2.28
CA PHE A 86 -0.51 8.13 3.42
C PHE A 86 -1.50 8.13 4.57
N ARG A 87 -1.43 7.09 5.39
CA ARG A 87 -2.23 7.04 6.62
C ARG A 87 -1.77 8.09 7.63
N GLU A 88 -2.72 8.56 8.38
CA GLU A 88 -2.53 9.54 9.46
C GLU A 88 -2.65 8.89 10.85
N GLU A 89 -2.99 7.58 10.90
CA GLU A 89 -3.09 6.79 12.12
C GLU A 89 -1.93 5.82 12.25
N ASP A 90 -1.48 5.60 13.49
CA ASP A 90 -0.56 4.52 13.81
C ASP A 90 -1.31 3.19 13.81
N ILE A 91 -0.74 2.19 13.17
CA ILE A 91 -1.32 0.86 13.04
C ILE A 91 -0.27 -0.21 13.32
N TRP A 92 -0.74 -1.37 13.77
CA TRP A 92 0.10 -2.55 13.98
C TRP A 92 -0.69 -3.81 13.64
N LYS A 93 -0.01 -4.93 13.47
CA LYS A 93 -0.62 -6.22 13.21
C LYS A 93 0.01 -7.29 14.10
N GLY A 94 -0.78 -7.89 14.99
CA GLY A 94 -0.23 -8.72 16.06
C GLY A 94 0.78 -7.93 16.88
N ASP A 95 2.00 -8.43 17.03
CA ASP A 95 3.09 -7.76 17.75
C ASP A 95 3.97 -6.86 16.86
N THR A 96 3.63 -6.73 15.56
CA THR A 96 4.41 -5.92 14.62
C THR A 96 3.86 -4.51 14.53
N PHE A 97 4.60 -3.54 15.06
CA PHE A 97 4.33 -2.12 14.88
C PHE A 97 4.96 -1.64 13.58
N PHE A 98 4.14 -0.98 12.75
CA PHE A 98 4.63 -0.34 11.53
C PHE A 98 5.23 1.04 11.82
N CYS A 99 5.84 1.66 10.83
CA CYS A 99 6.35 3.02 10.96
C CYS A 99 5.26 3.96 11.51
N ARG A 100 5.60 4.83 12.46
CA ARG A 100 4.65 5.84 12.94
C ARG A 100 4.24 6.77 11.81
N SER A 101 2.96 7.13 11.77
CA SER A 101 2.36 7.90 10.68
C SER A 101 3.11 9.19 10.36
N GLN A 102 3.55 9.91 11.37
CA GLN A 102 4.32 11.16 11.22
C GLN A 102 5.69 11.00 10.54
N PHE A 103 6.27 9.81 10.54
CA PHE A 103 7.59 9.55 9.95
C PHE A 103 7.53 8.83 8.59
N ILE A 104 6.34 8.47 8.10
CA ILE A 104 6.18 7.70 6.85
C ILE A 104 6.88 8.39 5.67
N ASN A 105 6.65 9.70 5.49
CA ASN A 105 7.22 10.42 4.35
C ASN A 105 8.75 10.41 4.38
N GLN A 106 9.34 10.72 5.54
CA GLN A 106 10.78 10.72 5.73
C GLN A 106 11.38 9.32 5.49
N ALA A 107 10.79 8.28 6.09
CA ALA A 107 11.27 6.92 5.95
C ALA A 107 11.24 6.43 4.49
N LEU A 108 10.19 6.80 3.75
CA LEU A 108 10.09 6.49 2.32
C LEU A 108 11.12 7.26 1.48
N GLU A 109 11.30 8.56 1.74
CA GLU A 109 12.31 9.36 1.04
C GLU A 109 13.70 8.76 1.23
N GLU A 110 14.09 8.45 2.46
CA GLU A 110 15.39 7.83 2.77
C GLU A 110 15.56 6.47 2.09
N LEU A 111 14.53 5.62 2.11
CA LEU A 111 14.57 4.29 1.48
C LEU A 111 14.68 4.39 -0.05
N LEU A 112 13.88 5.26 -0.67
CA LEU A 112 13.84 5.37 -2.13
C LEU A 112 15.03 6.14 -2.71
N GLU A 113 15.66 7.04 -1.95
CA GLU A 113 16.96 7.61 -2.33
C GLU A 113 18.09 6.56 -2.29
N LYS A 114 18.06 5.59 -1.35
CA LYS A 114 18.98 4.43 -1.40
C LYS A 114 18.75 3.60 -2.67
N LEU A 115 17.49 3.33 -3.03
CA LEU A 115 17.16 2.61 -4.27
C LEU A 115 17.69 3.34 -5.51
N LYS A 116 17.57 4.65 -5.53
CA LYS A 116 18.11 5.50 -6.61
C LYS A 116 19.64 5.48 -6.65
N ALA A 117 20.30 5.53 -5.49
CA ALA A 117 21.75 5.41 -5.39
C ALA A 117 22.26 4.05 -5.91
N GLU A 118 21.47 2.98 -5.75
CA GLU A 118 21.70 1.66 -6.36
C GLU A 118 21.25 1.58 -7.83
N LYS A 119 21.03 2.73 -8.50
CA LYS A 119 20.61 2.82 -9.90
C LYS A 119 19.36 2.01 -10.22
N PHE A 120 18.43 1.94 -9.27
CA PHE A 120 17.19 1.18 -9.39
C PHE A 120 17.42 -0.30 -9.69
N LEU A 121 18.52 -0.87 -9.22
CA LEU A 121 18.94 -2.26 -9.40
C LEU A 121 19.21 -2.68 -10.85
N VAL A 122 19.31 -1.71 -11.77
CA VAL A 122 19.58 -1.97 -13.21
C VAL A 122 20.96 -2.58 -13.39
N GLY A 123 21.05 -3.64 -14.21
CA GLY A 123 22.29 -4.32 -14.55
C GLY A 123 22.71 -5.40 -13.54
N LEU A 124 21.92 -5.68 -12.50
CA LEU A 124 22.16 -6.80 -11.62
C LEU A 124 21.79 -8.13 -12.29
N SER A 125 22.45 -9.22 -11.89
CA SER A 125 22.00 -10.57 -12.23
C SER A 125 20.63 -10.85 -11.61
N LEU A 126 19.85 -11.80 -12.15
CA LEU A 126 18.54 -12.17 -11.62
C LEU A 126 18.60 -12.52 -10.12
N ILE A 127 19.65 -13.22 -9.70
CA ILE A 127 19.82 -13.63 -8.29
C ILE A 127 20.08 -12.41 -7.40
N GLU A 128 20.94 -11.49 -7.83
CA GLU A 128 21.26 -10.27 -7.08
C GLU A 128 20.05 -9.32 -7.03
N PHE A 129 19.39 -9.14 -8.18
CA PHE A 129 18.14 -8.38 -8.25
C PHE A 129 17.09 -8.92 -7.26
N SER A 130 16.83 -10.23 -7.29
CA SER A 130 15.83 -10.85 -6.42
C SER A 130 16.14 -10.63 -4.94
N LYS A 131 17.42 -10.76 -4.53
CA LYS A 131 17.85 -10.50 -3.15
C LYS A 131 17.64 -9.03 -2.76
N ARG A 132 18.04 -8.10 -3.62
CA ARG A 132 17.89 -6.65 -3.34
C ARG A 132 16.43 -6.22 -3.35
N ALA A 133 15.65 -6.66 -4.33
CA ALA A 133 14.22 -6.39 -4.42
C ALA A 133 13.46 -6.91 -3.19
N ALA A 134 13.83 -8.09 -2.67
CA ALA A 134 13.24 -8.63 -1.44
C ALA A 134 13.51 -7.73 -0.22
N VAL A 135 14.71 -7.15 -0.11
CA VAL A 135 15.04 -6.19 0.96
C VAL A 135 14.16 -4.95 0.85
N TYR A 136 14.07 -4.33 -0.35
CA TYR A 136 13.20 -3.16 -0.54
C TYR A 136 11.73 -3.47 -0.30
N MET A 137 11.27 -4.65 -0.71
CA MET A 137 9.90 -5.11 -0.43
C MET A 137 9.64 -5.24 1.07
N ALA A 138 10.57 -5.78 1.83
CA ALA A 138 10.46 -5.92 3.28
C ALA A 138 10.46 -4.57 3.99
N GLU A 139 11.38 -3.65 3.62
CA GLU A 139 11.44 -2.31 4.18
C GLU A 139 10.16 -1.51 3.88
N LEU A 140 9.67 -1.52 2.64
CA LEU A 140 8.40 -0.90 2.28
C LEU A 140 7.23 -1.49 3.08
N ASN A 141 7.25 -2.81 3.32
CA ASN A 141 6.23 -3.47 4.13
C ASN A 141 6.32 -3.08 5.62
N MET A 142 7.51 -2.82 6.16
CA MET A 142 7.67 -2.31 7.53
C MET A 142 7.25 -0.85 7.66
N ILE A 143 7.44 -0.03 6.64
CA ILE A 143 6.92 1.34 6.62
C ILE A 143 5.39 1.33 6.58
N HIS A 144 4.79 0.48 5.77
CA HIS A 144 3.33 0.27 5.66
C HIS A 144 2.56 1.58 5.48
N PRO A 145 2.80 2.34 4.39
CA PRO A 145 2.42 3.76 4.33
C PRO A 145 0.93 4.03 4.17
N PHE A 146 0.14 3.08 3.70
CA PHE A 146 -1.28 3.28 3.42
C PHE A 146 -2.18 2.63 4.48
N ARG A 147 -3.43 3.10 4.58
CA ARG A 147 -4.40 2.51 5.52
C ARG A 147 -4.82 1.10 5.10
N GLU A 148 -4.95 0.85 3.80
CA GLU A 148 -5.25 -0.46 3.20
C GLU A 148 -4.48 -0.61 1.89
N GLY A 149 -4.32 -1.83 1.37
CA GLY A 149 -3.76 -2.09 0.05
C GLY A 149 -2.24 -2.04 -0.08
N ASN A 150 -1.50 -1.95 1.03
CA ASN A 150 -0.03 -1.89 1.01
C ASN A 150 0.60 -3.04 0.22
N GLY A 151 0.15 -4.28 0.46
CA GLY A 151 0.70 -5.45 -0.20
C GLY A 151 0.55 -5.42 -1.73
N ARG A 152 -0.62 -5.02 -2.25
CA ARG A 152 -0.87 -4.90 -3.70
C ARG A 152 0.00 -3.80 -4.31
N THR A 153 0.04 -2.65 -3.67
CA THR A 153 0.85 -1.50 -4.10
C THR A 153 2.34 -1.80 -4.11
N ILE A 154 2.86 -2.42 -3.06
CA ILE A 154 4.28 -2.77 -2.95
C ILE A 154 4.68 -3.80 -4.01
N ARG A 155 3.87 -4.84 -4.20
CA ARG A 155 4.14 -5.84 -5.26
C ARG A 155 4.15 -5.22 -6.65
N GLU A 156 3.20 -4.32 -6.94
CA GLU A 156 3.17 -3.62 -8.22
C GLU A 156 4.38 -2.69 -8.40
N PHE A 157 4.78 -1.97 -7.36
CA PHE A 157 5.98 -1.14 -7.39
C PHE A 157 7.25 -1.97 -7.69
N ILE A 158 7.41 -3.12 -7.04
CA ILE A 158 8.54 -4.04 -7.28
C ILE A 158 8.45 -4.67 -8.68
N ARG A 159 7.23 -4.98 -9.18
CA ARG A 159 7.05 -5.45 -10.55
C ARG A 159 7.50 -4.39 -11.57
N CYS A 160 7.10 -3.14 -11.40
CA CYS A 160 7.55 -2.04 -12.25
C CYS A 160 9.08 -1.86 -12.21
N LEU A 161 9.69 -2.06 -11.02
CA LEU A 161 11.15 -2.03 -10.88
C LEU A 161 11.81 -3.16 -11.66
N ALA A 162 11.26 -4.37 -11.60
CA ALA A 162 11.76 -5.53 -12.36
C ALA A 162 11.66 -5.33 -13.88
N LEU A 163 10.60 -4.70 -14.36
CA LEU A 163 10.43 -4.40 -15.79
C LEU A 163 11.43 -3.35 -16.31
N LYS A 164 12.07 -2.59 -15.42
CA LYS A 164 13.12 -1.63 -15.78
C LYS A 164 14.48 -2.29 -15.95
N CYS A 165 14.71 -3.42 -15.32
CA CYS A 165 15.97 -4.15 -15.28
C CYS A 165 16.07 -5.19 -16.39
#